data_95eee20189d86768dfb5a99a33568170
#
_entry.id   95eee20189d86768dfb5a99a33568170
#
_cell.length_a   1.000
_cell.length_b   1.000
_cell.length_c   1.000
_cell.angle_alpha   90.00
_cell.angle_beta   90.00
_cell.angle_gamma   90.00
#
_symmetry.space_group_name_H-M   'P 1'
#
loop_
_entity.id
_entity.type
_entity.pdbx_description
1 polymer ?
#
loop_
_entity_poly.entity_id
_entity_poly.type
_entity_poly.pdbx_seq_one_letter_code
_entity_poly.pdbx_strand_id
1 'polypeptide(L)'
;MGEVEVPADRYYGAQTARSLMNFDIGEETMPRSIIRAFGILKMSAAESNSELGELDKDVESLIVSSCKEVISGSLDEHFPLSVWQTGSGTQTNMNANEVIANRAIELAGGRLGSKTPVHPNDHVNRAQSSNDTFPTAMHISSAEQITNVLLPSLHYLREALSAKSKEFDSIVKIGRTHLMDAVPLTLGQEFSGYVSMLDADIRRIEFSLIDLYELALGGTAVGTGLNTHPDFPDLVASKIASKTGLPFTSAHNKFSQIAAHD
;
A
#
# COMPACT_ATOMS: atom_id res chain seq x y z
N MET A 1 7.74 -5.88 -29.04
CA MET A 1 6.89 -4.68 -28.96
C MET A 1 7.67 -3.53 -29.59
N GLY A 2 7.02 -2.64 -30.36
CA GLY A 2 7.69 -1.52 -31.02
C GLY A 2 8.26 -0.48 -30.05
N GLU A 3 8.97 0.52 -30.60
CA GLU A 3 9.44 1.66 -29.84
C GLU A 3 8.26 2.52 -29.34
N VAL A 4 8.44 3.17 -28.20
CA VAL A 4 7.49 4.10 -27.60
C VAL A 4 8.26 5.31 -27.10
N GLU A 5 7.79 6.50 -27.45
CA GLU A 5 8.34 7.74 -26.94
C GLU A 5 7.94 7.97 -25.50
N VAL A 6 8.88 8.37 -24.66
CA VAL A 6 8.68 8.73 -23.26
C VAL A 6 9.23 10.13 -23.05
N PRO A 7 8.53 11.04 -22.36
CA PRO A 7 9.04 12.37 -22.06
C PRO A 7 10.38 12.30 -21.34
N ALA A 8 11.35 13.11 -21.77
CA ALA A 8 12.72 13.06 -21.27
C ALA A 8 12.88 13.50 -19.80
N ASP A 9 11.88 14.20 -19.27
CA ASP A 9 11.80 14.68 -17.88
C ASP A 9 11.07 13.70 -16.96
N ARG A 10 10.75 12.50 -17.43
CA ARG A 10 10.02 11.49 -16.65
C ARG A 10 10.88 10.28 -16.35
N TYR A 11 10.76 9.76 -15.10
CA TYR A 11 11.43 8.52 -14.69
C TYR A 11 10.65 7.27 -15.07
N TYR A 12 9.34 7.36 -15.36
CA TYR A 12 8.65 6.19 -15.91
C TYR A 12 9.16 5.83 -17.31
N GLY A 13 8.93 4.60 -17.73
CA GLY A 13 9.46 4.08 -18.98
C GLY A 13 8.35 3.65 -19.97
N ALA A 14 8.75 2.80 -20.90
CA ALA A 14 7.90 2.37 -22.02
C ALA A 14 6.66 1.58 -21.58
N GLN A 15 6.71 0.82 -20.47
CA GLN A 15 5.54 0.07 -20.00
C GLN A 15 4.48 1.02 -19.44
N THR A 16 4.90 2.00 -18.67
CA THR A 16 3.99 3.05 -18.17
C THR A 16 3.41 3.87 -19.32
N ALA A 17 4.22 4.27 -20.28
CA ALA A 17 3.74 5.02 -21.46
C ALA A 17 2.69 4.21 -22.26
N ARG A 18 2.90 2.91 -22.45
CA ARG A 18 1.89 2.03 -23.07
C ARG A 18 0.62 1.93 -22.25
N SER A 19 0.75 1.87 -20.94
CA SER A 19 -0.42 1.83 -20.04
C SER A 19 -1.28 3.09 -20.18
N LEU A 20 -0.66 4.28 -20.24
CA LEU A 20 -1.36 5.55 -20.47
C LEU A 20 -2.12 5.56 -21.82
N MET A 21 -1.55 4.95 -22.87
CA MET A 21 -2.23 4.86 -24.18
C MET A 21 -3.38 3.81 -24.17
N ASN A 22 -3.21 2.71 -23.43
CA ASN A 22 -4.16 1.59 -23.44
C ASN A 22 -5.34 1.78 -22.48
N PHE A 23 -5.18 2.57 -21.42
CA PHE A 23 -6.15 2.76 -20.35
C PHE A 23 -6.46 4.25 -20.15
N ASP A 24 -6.90 4.90 -21.20
CA ASP A 24 -7.41 6.29 -21.17
C ASP A 24 -8.85 6.30 -20.62
N ILE A 25 -9.00 5.96 -19.34
CA ILE A 25 -10.28 5.77 -18.67
C ILE A 25 -10.23 6.46 -17.30
N GLY A 26 -11.15 7.42 -17.09
CA GLY A 26 -11.27 8.14 -15.82
C GLY A 26 -10.10 9.10 -15.57
N GLU A 27 -10.20 9.85 -14.48
CA GLU A 27 -9.19 10.84 -14.08
C GLU A 27 -8.49 10.44 -12.77
N GLU A 28 -9.03 9.44 -12.05
CA GLU A 28 -8.53 8.99 -10.76
C GLU A 28 -7.19 8.25 -10.94
N THR A 29 -6.15 8.76 -10.32
CA THR A 29 -4.82 8.13 -10.30
C THR A 29 -4.66 7.23 -9.09
N MET A 30 -3.63 6.37 -9.11
CA MET A 30 -3.29 5.51 -7.97
C MET A 30 -3.07 6.36 -6.71
N PRO A 31 -3.71 6.00 -5.59
CA PRO A 31 -3.56 6.73 -4.33
C PRO A 31 -2.10 6.85 -3.90
N ARG A 32 -1.73 8.01 -3.37
CA ARG A 32 -0.38 8.28 -2.87
C ARG A 32 0.10 7.22 -1.84
N SER A 33 -0.83 6.71 -1.02
CA SER A 33 -0.53 5.66 -0.03
C SER A 33 -0.08 4.35 -0.69
N ILE A 34 -0.64 3.98 -1.84
CA ILE A 34 -0.21 2.81 -2.63
C ILE A 34 1.20 3.04 -3.19
N ILE A 35 1.49 4.23 -3.73
CA ILE A 35 2.83 4.57 -4.26
C ILE A 35 3.87 4.50 -3.14
N ARG A 36 3.56 5.06 -1.96
CA ARG A 36 4.41 4.95 -0.77
C ARG A 36 4.65 3.48 -0.38
N ALA A 37 3.60 2.67 -0.37
CA ALA A 37 3.69 1.24 -0.04
C ALA A 37 4.59 0.50 -1.03
N PHE A 38 4.51 0.80 -2.34
CA PHE A 38 5.47 0.28 -3.32
C PHE A 38 6.91 0.69 -3.01
N GLY A 39 7.16 1.93 -2.61
CA GLY A 39 8.48 2.37 -2.16
C GLY A 39 9.03 1.52 -1.00
N ILE A 40 8.22 1.28 0.03
CA ILE A 40 8.58 0.44 1.19
C ILE A 40 8.85 -1.00 0.76
N LEU A 41 7.95 -1.57 -0.04
CA LEU A 41 8.05 -2.94 -0.56
C LEU A 41 9.33 -3.13 -1.37
N LYS A 42 9.57 -2.28 -2.37
CA LYS A 42 10.74 -2.38 -3.27
C LYS A 42 12.06 -2.18 -2.53
N MET A 43 12.09 -1.25 -1.57
CA MET A 43 13.25 -1.07 -0.70
C MET A 43 13.53 -2.33 0.12
N SER A 44 12.50 -2.89 0.76
CA SER A 44 12.63 -4.11 1.57
C SER A 44 13.04 -5.32 0.72
N ALA A 45 12.50 -5.44 -0.50
CA ALA A 45 12.85 -6.51 -1.43
C ALA A 45 14.31 -6.41 -1.90
N ALA A 46 14.79 -5.20 -2.24
CA ALA A 46 16.19 -5.00 -2.63
C ALA A 46 17.16 -5.34 -1.50
N GLU A 47 16.88 -4.87 -0.29
CA GLU A 47 17.69 -5.19 0.90
C GLU A 47 17.68 -6.70 1.22
N SER A 48 16.54 -7.39 1.05
CA SER A 48 16.42 -8.83 1.27
C SER A 48 17.20 -9.62 0.22
N ASN A 49 17.05 -9.28 -1.06
CA ASN A 49 17.78 -9.94 -2.13
C ASN A 49 19.30 -9.73 -2.00
N SER A 50 19.74 -8.56 -1.55
CA SER A 50 21.17 -8.29 -1.31
C SER A 50 21.72 -9.11 -0.13
N GLU A 51 20.96 -9.23 0.96
CA GLU A 51 21.33 -10.04 2.12
C GLU A 51 21.42 -11.53 1.79
N LEU A 52 20.56 -12.01 0.87
CA LEU A 52 20.54 -13.38 0.37
C LEU A 52 21.58 -13.65 -0.75
N GLY A 53 22.33 -12.64 -1.16
CA GLY A 53 23.35 -12.78 -2.23
C GLY A 53 22.77 -12.79 -3.65
N GLU A 54 21.49 -12.44 -3.81
CA GLU A 54 20.76 -12.43 -5.07
C GLU A 54 20.81 -11.06 -5.80
N LEU A 55 21.36 -10.03 -5.16
CA LEU A 55 21.50 -8.67 -5.68
C LEU A 55 22.80 -8.04 -5.19
N ASP A 56 23.55 -7.41 -6.11
CA ASP A 56 24.79 -6.71 -5.79
C ASP A 56 24.53 -5.53 -4.84
N LYS A 57 25.47 -5.31 -3.91
CA LYS A 57 25.36 -4.28 -2.87
C LYS A 57 25.30 -2.86 -3.44
N ASP A 58 26.03 -2.59 -4.52
CA ASP A 58 26.01 -1.28 -5.17
C ASP A 58 24.66 -1.00 -5.84
N VAL A 59 24.07 -2.02 -6.48
CA VAL A 59 22.73 -1.94 -7.10
C VAL A 59 21.66 -1.79 -6.02
N GLU A 60 21.73 -2.53 -4.93
CA GLU A 60 20.83 -2.37 -3.77
C GLU A 60 20.87 -0.92 -3.26
N SER A 61 22.05 -0.35 -3.04
CA SER A 61 22.21 0.99 -2.49
C SER A 61 21.55 2.07 -3.36
N LEU A 62 21.63 1.94 -4.69
CA LEU A 62 20.98 2.81 -5.65
C LEU A 62 19.47 2.66 -5.61
N ILE A 63 18.97 1.42 -5.56
CA ILE A 63 17.51 1.14 -5.44
C ILE A 63 16.96 1.69 -4.13
N VAL A 64 17.63 1.45 -3.01
CA VAL A 64 17.21 1.94 -1.69
C VAL A 64 17.15 3.47 -1.67
N SER A 65 18.14 4.15 -2.26
CA SER A 65 18.15 5.61 -2.36
C SER A 65 16.95 6.14 -3.15
N SER A 66 16.65 5.53 -4.31
CA SER A 66 15.50 5.89 -5.13
C SER A 66 14.16 5.59 -4.42
N CYS A 67 14.07 4.47 -3.72
CA CYS A 67 12.88 4.11 -2.95
C CYS A 67 12.58 5.11 -1.82
N LYS A 68 13.59 5.67 -1.17
CA LYS A 68 13.42 6.73 -0.16
C LYS A 68 12.76 7.97 -0.75
N GLU A 69 13.11 8.34 -1.98
CA GLU A 69 12.47 9.46 -2.69
C GLU A 69 11.01 9.15 -3.06
N VAL A 70 10.70 7.90 -3.46
CA VAL A 70 9.31 7.45 -3.66
C VAL A 70 8.52 7.51 -2.34
N ILE A 71 9.07 7.01 -1.25
CA ILE A 71 8.43 7.02 0.07
C ILE A 71 8.15 8.43 0.55
N SER A 72 9.08 9.38 0.32
CA SER A 72 8.91 10.79 0.74
C SER A 72 7.91 11.57 -0.11
N GLY A 73 7.57 11.10 -1.32
CA GLY A 73 6.72 11.80 -2.27
C GLY A 73 7.44 12.70 -3.27
N SER A 74 8.77 12.73 -3.22
CA SER A 74 9.57 13.57 -4.12
C SER A 74 9.44 13.17 -5.60
N LEU A 75 8.94 11.96 -5.87
CA LEU A 75 8.77 11.40 -7.22
C LEU A 75 7.30 11.18 -7.60
N ASP A 76 6.34 11.72 -6.86
CA ASP A 76 4.90 11.46 -7.07
C ASP A 76 4.42 11.79 -8.50
N GLU A 77 4.98 12.83 -9.14
CA GLU A 77 4.63 13.24 -10.50
C GLU A 77 5.01 12.21 -11.59
N HIS A 78 5.80 11.19 -11.25
CA HIS A 78 6.21 10.10 -12.14
C HIS A 78 5.28 8.87 -12.04
N PHE A 79 4.15 8.98 -11.31
CA PHE A 79 3.14 7.93 -11.15
C PHE A 79 1.78 8.36 -11.72
N PRO A 80 1.68 8.53 -13.06
CA PRO A 80 0.50 9.13 -13.69
C PRO A 80 -0.63 8.13 -13.97
N LEU A 81 -0.48 6.84 -13.63
CA LEU A 81 -1.40 5.81 -14.06
C LEU A 81 -2.77 5.92 -13.39
N SER A 82 -3.83 5.77 -14.20
CA SER A 82 -5.20 5.65 -13.72
C SER A 82 -5.39 4.38 -12.87
N VAL A 83 -6.31 4.45 -11.92
CA VAL A 83 -6.78 3.25 -11.17
C VAL A 83 -7.53 2.28 -12.09
N TRP A 84 -8.10 2.76 -13.20
CA TRP A 84 -8.83 2.00 -14.21
C TRP A 84 -7.88 1.29 -15.19
N GLN A 85 -7.09 0.38 -14.67
CA GLN A 85 -6.14 -0.47 -15.39
C GLN A 85 -6.49 -1.95 -15.20
N THR A 86 -5.58 -2.89 -15.49
CA THR A 86 -5.85 -4.31 -15.22
C THR A 86 -6.02 -4.58 -13.72
N GLY A 87 -6.92 -5.49 -13.36
CA GLY A 87 -7.19 -5.84 -11.96
C GLY A 87 -6.00 -6.44 -11.21
N SER A 88 -4.99 -6.95 -11.94
CA SER A 88 -3.74 -7.47 -11.36
C SER A 88 -2.78 -6.37 -10.84
N GLY A 89 -3.02 -5.09 -11.16
CA GLY A 89 -2.13 -3.99 -10.80
C GLY A 89 -0.75 -4.02 -11.46
N THR A 90 -0.61 -4.79 -12.54
CA THR A 90 0.71 -5.00 -13.18
C THR A 90 1.29 -3.70 -13.73
N GLN A 91 0.45 -2.78 -14.24
CA GLN A 91 0.91 -1.50 -14.75
C GLN A 91 1.52 -0.64 -13.64
N THR A 92 0.90 -0.59 -12.47
CA THR A 92 1.43 0.15 -11.31
C THR A 92 2.73 -0.47 -10.79
N ASN A 93 2.82 -1.80 -10.72
CA ASN A 93 4.08 -2.46 -10.36
C ASN A 93 5.19 -2.13 -11.36
N MET A 94 4.91 -2.15 -12.66
CA MET A 94 5.88 -1.79 -13.70
C MET A 94 6.24 -0.32 -13.64
N ASN A 95 5.30 0.58 -13.37
CA ASN A 95 5.57 2.00 -13.16
C ASN A 95 6.55 2.21 -12.00
N ALA A 96 6.32 1.58 -10.86
CA ALA A 96 7.24 1.64 -9.72
C ALA A 96 8.64 1.10 -10.09
N ASN A 97 8.71 -0.04 -10.78
CA ASN A 97 9.98 -0.60 -11.22
C ASN A 97 10.75 0.35 -12.16
N GLU A 98 10.06 0.96 -13.13
CA GLU A 98 10.67 1.88 -14.09
C GLU A 98 11.14 3.17 -13.43
N VAL A 99 10.31 3.78 -12.56
CA VAL A 99 10.67 5.02 -11.84
C VAL A 99 11.88 4.79 -10.95
N ILE A 100 11.87 3.74 -10.14
CA ILE A 100 12.97 3.41 -9.23
C ILE A 100 14.24 3.10 -10.02
N ALA A 101 14.16 2.31 -11.10
CA ALA A 101 15.32 1.97 -11.92
C ALA A 101 15.91 3.20 -12.62
N ASN A 102 15.10 4.05 -13.24
CA ASN A 102 15.57 5.24 -13.92
C ASN A 102 16.16 6.27 -12.96
N ARG A 103 15.56 6.46 -11.79
CA ARG A 103 16.15 7.33 -10.77
C ARG A 103 17.49 6.77 -10.25
N ALA A 104 17.59 5.47 -10.04
CA ALA A 104 18.83 4.80 -9.66
C ALA A 104 19.92 4.95 -10.73
N ILE A 105 19.56 4.84 -12.02
CA ILE A 105 20.47 5.06 -13.16
C ILE A 105 21.00 6.51 -13.15
N GLU A 106 20.14 7.49 -12.95
CA GLU A 106 20.54 8.90 -12.88
C GLU A 106 21.47 9.17 -11.68
N LEU A 107 21.17 8.62 -10.49
CA LEU A 107 22.04 8.70 -9.31
C LEU A 107 23.44 8.11 -9.57
N ALA A 108 23.54 7.11 -10.44
CA ALA A 108 24.81 6.53 -10.90
C ALA A 108 25.48 7.32 -12.04
N GLY A 109 24.91 8.45 -12.49
CA GLY A 109 25.41 9.23 -13.63
C GLY A 109 25.15 8.59 -14.99
N GLY A 110 24.24 7.62 -15.07
CA GLY A 110 23.87 6.92 -16.30
C GLY A 110 22.80 7.65 -17.12
N ARG A 111 22.51 7.11 -18.31
CA ARG A 111 21.46 7.63 -19.21
C ARG A 111 20.12 6.97 -18.88
N LEU A 112 19.06 7.77 -18.68
CA LEU A 112 17.70 7.28 -18.48
C LEU A 112 17.29 6.30 -19.60
N GLY A 113 16.60 5.22 -19.22
CA GLY A 113 16.17 4.17 -20.14
C GLY A 113 17.26 3.17 -20.57
N SER A 114 18.53 3.37 -20.16
CA SER A 114 19.64 2.46 -20.51
C SER A 114 19.54 1.08 -19.86
N LYS A 115 18.78 0.95 -18.77
CA LYS A 115 18.67 -0.23 -17.92
C LYS A 115 20.00 -0.67 -17.27
N THR A 116 20.97 0.23 -17.21
CA THR A 116 22.28 0.01 -16.63
C THR A 116 22.68 1.23 -15.78
N PRO A 117 23.17 1.05 -14.53
CA PRO A 117 23.47 -0.22 -13.85
C PRO A 117 22.25 -0.92 -13.24
N VAL A 118 21.06 -0.30 -13.22
CA VAL A 118 19.85 -0.87 -12.62
C VAL A 118 18.82 -1.23 -13.68
N HIS A 119 18.39 -2.50 -13.69
CA HIS A 119 17.34 -2.98 -14.59
C HIS A 119 15.99 -3.08 -13.84
N PRO A 120 14.86 -2.56 -14.40
CA PRO A 120 13.56 -2.56 -13.70
C PRO A 120 13.05 -3.97 -13.37
N ASN A 121 13.21 -4.95 -14.26
CA ASN A 121 12.75 -6.31 -14.01
C ASN A 121 13.77 -7.16 -13.25
N ASP A 122 15.03 -7.14 -13.69
CA ASP A 122 16.03 -8.10 -13.19
C ASP A 122 16.59 -7.70 -11.82
N HIS A 123 16.52 -6.39 -11.47
CA HIS A 123 17.01 -5.87 -10.20
C HIS A 123 15.87 -5.39 -9.29
N VAL A 124 15.08 -4.38 -9.72
CA VAL A 124 14.02 -3.80 -8.88
C VAL A 124 12.89 -4.80 -8.60
N ASN A 125 12.55 -5.63 -9.59
CA ASN A 125 11.51 -6.65 -9.46
C ASN A 125 12.06 -8.07 -9.18
N ARG A 126 13.33 -8.20 -8.79
CA ARG A 126 13.98 -9.49 -8.49
C ARG A 126 13.18 -10.27 -7.47
N ALA A 127 12.93 -11.57 -7.72
CA ALA A 127 12.17 -12.48 -6.87
C ALA A 127 10.70 -12.08 -6.64
N GLN A 128 10.10 -11.32 -7.56
CA GLN A 128 8.75 -10.78 -7.42
C GLN A 128 7.92 -10.99 -8.69
N SER A 129 6.60 -10.92 -8.53
CA SER A 129 5.61 -10.80 -9.60
C SER A 129 4.67 -9.64 -9.28
N SER A 130 3.97 -9.09 -10.26
CA SER A 130 2.86 -8.17 -9.98
C SER A 130 1.77 -8.82 -9.13
N ASN A 131 1.60 -10.14 -9.25
CA ASN A 131 0.57 -10.89 -8.56
C ASN A 131 0.78 -10.98 -7.04
N ASP A 132 2.01 -10.89 -6.56
CA ASP A 132 2.32 -10.85 -5.12
C ASP A 132 2.69 -9.45 -4.62
N THR A 133 3.25 -8.58 -5.48
CA THR A 133 3.62 -7.21 -5.08
C THR A 133 2.43 -6.29 -4.92
N PHE A 134 1.46 -6.33 -5.85
CA PHE A 134 0.33 -5.39 -5.79
C PHE A 134 -0.58 -5.65 -4.57
N PRO A 135 -1.01 -6.89 -4.28
CA PRO A 135 -1.73 -7.19 -3.03
C PRO A 135 -0.93 -6.78 -1.78
N THR A 136 0.37 -7.06 -1.76
CA THR A 136 1.23 -6.65 -0.65
C THR A 136 1.25 -5.12 -0.48
N ALA A 137 1.34 -4.36 -1.57
CA ALA A 137 1.26 -2.89 -1.50
C ALA A 137 -0.11 -2.40 -1.02
N MET A 138 -1.21 -3.07 -1.41
CA MET A 138 -2.55 -2.79 -0.91
C MET A 138 -2.65 -3.02 0.60
N HIS A 139 -2.14 -4.14 1.11
CA HIS A 139 -2.12 -4.48 2.53
C HIS A 139 -1.29 -3.46 3.33
N ILE A 140 -0.08 -3.14 2.90
CA ILE A 140 0.77 -2.12 3.55
C ILE A 140 0.05 -0.77 3.60
N SER A 141 -0.48 -0.31 2.47
CA SER A 141 -1.18 0.97 2.36
C SER A 141 -2.40 1.02 3.27
N SER A 142 -3.25 -0.02 3.23
CA SER A 142 -4.47 -0.09 4.04
C SER A 142 -4.16 -0.13 5.53
N ALA A 143 -3.23 -0.96 5.96
CA ALA A 143 -2.85 -1.08 7.36
C ALA A 143 -2.23 0.24 7.90
N GLU A 144 -1.34 0.90 7.14
CA GLU A 144 -0.81 2.23 7.52
C GLU A 144 -1.93 3.28 7.63
N GLN A 145 -2.87 3.34 6.67
CA GLN A 145 -3.97 4.31 6.70
C GLN A 145 -4.97 4.02 7.83
N ILE A 146 -5.29 2.77 8.08
CA ILE A 146 -6.18 2.39 9.20
C ILE A 146 -5.52 2.77 10.53
N THR A 147 -4.27 2.36 10.74
CA THR A 147 -3.60 2.53 12.04
C THR A 147 -3.24 3.98 12.33
N ASN A 148 -2.75 4.71 11.33
CA ASN A 148 -2.18 6.05 11.54
C ASN A 148 -3.19 7.18 11.31
N VAL A 149 -4.32 6.92 10.61
CA VAL A 149 -5.29 7.96 10.26
C VAL A 149 -6.69 7.61 10.75
N LEU A 150 -7.24 6.46 10.35
CA LEU A 150 -8.63 6.13 10.62
C LEU A 150 -8.90 5.89 12.11
N LEU A 151 -8.16 4.99 12.75
CA LEU A 151 -8.36 4.67 14.17
C LEU A 151 -8.18 5.89 15.08
N PRO A 152 -7.12 6.72 14.95
CA PRO A 152 -7.00 7.96 15.72
C PRO A 152 -8.17 8.92 15.52
N SER A 153 -8.68 9.05 14.28
CA SER A 153 -9.83 9.91 13.96
C SER A 153 -11.13 9.40 14.58
N LEU A 154 -11.34 8.09 14.57
CA LEU A 154 -12.50 7.46 15.22
C LEU A 154 -12.45 7.62 16.74
N HIS A 155 -11.30 7.43 17.36
CA HIS A 155 -11.11 7.68 18.79
C HIS A 155 -11.40 9.14 19.14
N TYR A 156 -10.91 10.10 18.37
CA TYR A 156 -11.19 11.51 18.57
C TYR A 156 -12.69 11.82 18.51
N LEU A 157 -13.41 11.32 17.49
CA LEU A 157 -14.84 11.48 17.37
C LEU A 157 -15.59 10.82 18.55
N ARG A 158 -15.20 9.60 18.89
CA ARG A 158 -15.76 8.83 20.00
C ARG A 158 -15.64 9.61 21.34
N GLU A 159 -14.49 10.20 21.62
CA GLU A 159 -14.27 10.98 22.83
C GLU A 159 -15.12 12.25 22.86
N ALA A 160 -15.22 12.95 21.74
CA ALA A 160 -16.07 14.14 21.61
C ALA A 160 -17.55 13.81 21.88
N LEU A 161 -18.05 12.72 21.29
CA LEU A 161 -19.43 12.26 21.51
C LEU A 161 -19.65 11.79 22.97
N SER A 162 -18.66 11.12 23.58
CA SER A 162 -18.72 10.72 24.99
C SER A 162 -18.78 11.92 25.94
N ALA A 163 -18.03 12.97 25.65
CA ALA A 163 -18.09 14.21 26.42
C ALA A 163 -19.49 14.86 26.32
N LYS A 164 -20.08 14.89 25.11
CA LYS A 164 -21.43 15.41 24.88
C LYS A 164 -22.51 14.53 25.50
N SER A 165 -22.34 13.22 25.52
CA SER A 165 -23.26 12.33 26.24
C SER A 165 -23.35 12.68 27.72
N LYS A 166 -22.23 12.96 28.37
CA LYS A 166 -22.17 13.37 29.77
C LYS A 166 -22.74 14.77 29.98
N GLU A 167 -22.42 15.74 29.12
CA GLU A 167 -22.91 17.12 29.17
C GLU A 167 -24.44 17.18 29.06
N PHE A 168 -25.03 16.33 28.22
CA PHE A 168 -26.47 16.33 27.90
C PHE A 168 -27.28 15.33 28.74
N ASP A 169 -26.71 14.71 29.77
CA ASP A 169 -27.37 13.64 30.54
C ASP A 169 -28.65 14.11 31.25
N SER A 170 -28.74 15.38 31.64
CA SER A 170 -29.92 15.98 32.26
C SER A 170 -30.96 16.56 31.29
N ILE A 171 -30.70 16.57 29.98
CA ILE A 171 -31.59 17.18 28.98
C ILE A 171 -32.61 16.14 28.53
N VAL A 172 -33.85 16.26 29.07
CA VAL A 172 -34.94 15.37 28.68
C VAL A 172 -35.50 15.76 27.32
N LYS A 173 -35.71 14.79 26.48
CA LYS A 173 -36.33 14.92 25.15
C LYS A 173 -37.33 13.79 24.90
N ILE A 174 -38.18 13.96 23.88
CA ILE A 174 -39.06 12.89 23.43
C ILE A 174 -38.33 11.90 22.53
N GLY A 175 -38.52 10.60 22.72
CA GLY A 175 -38.14 9.54 21.80
C GLY A 175 -39.10 9.48 20.62
N ARG A 176 -38.71 8.78 19.55
CA ARG A 176 -39.51 8.64 18.32
C ARG A 176 -39.47 7.20 17.81
N THR A 177 -40.66 6.64 17.55
CA THR A 177 -40.84 5.35 16.88
C THR A 177 -41.94 5.47 15.84
N HIS A 178 -41.85 4.76 14.73
CA HIS A 178 -42.81 4.84 13.63
C HIS A 178 -43.18 6.29 13.19
N LEU A 179 -42.19 7.19 13.20
CA LEU A 179 -42.33 8.62 12.90
C LEU A 179 -43.25 9.38 13.87
N MET A 180 -43.62 8.78 14.99
CA MET A 180 -44.51 9.36 16.02
C MET A 180 -43.74 9.52 17.35
N ASP A 181 -44.21 10.45 18.17
CA ASP A 181 -43.69 10.64 19.54
C ASP A 181 -43.89 9.36 20.35
N ALA A 182 -42.81 8.96 21.04
CA ALA A 182 -42.82 7.77 21.93
C ALA A 182 -42.60 8.19 23.38
N VAL A 183 -41.74 7.46 24.10
CA VAL A 183 -41.45 7.73 25.53
C VAL A 183 -40.25 8.70 25.67
N PRO A 184 -40.16 9.41 26.83
CA PRO A 184 -39.01 10.29 27.09
C PRO A 184 -37.69 9.50 27.24
N LEU A 185 -36.59 10.16 26.82
CA LEU A 185 -35.21 9.79 27.11
C LEU A 185 -34.39 11.05 27.31
N THR A 186 -33.15 10.91 27.74
CA THR A 186 -32.25 12.06 27.76
C THR A 186 -31.46 12.16 26.45
N LEU A 187 -31.08 13.38 26.09
CA LEU A 187 -30.18 13.62 24.95
C LEU A 187 -28.82 12.93 25.18
N GLY A 188 -28.35 12.88 26.44
CA GLY A 188 -27.17 12.12 26.81
C GLY A 188 -27.28 10.62 26.52
N GLN A 189 -28.46 10.02 26.76
CA GLN A 189 -28.71 8.62 26.40
C GLN A 189 -28.66 8.39 24.87
N GLU A 190 -29.19 9.30 24.06
CA GLU A 190 -29.09 9.23 22.61
C GLU A 190 -27.62 9.25 22.16
N PHE A 191 -26.83 10.21 22.66
CA PHE A 191 -25.40 10.30 22.35
C PHE A 191 -24.60 9.07 22.83
N SER A 192 -24.98 8.45 23.95
CA SER A 192 -24.35 7.22 24.43
C SER A 192 -24.52 6.05 23.44
N GLY A 193 -25.65 6.03 22.71
CA GLY A 193 -25.85 5.08 21.62
C GLY A 193 -24.83 5.23 20.49
N TYR A 194 -24.53 6.48 20.07
CA TYR A 194 -23.51 6.75 19.06
C TYR A 194 -22.11 6.34 19.52
N VAL A 195 -21.78 6.59 20.79
CA VAL A 195 -20.49 6.14 21.38
C VAL A 195 -20.39 4.62 21.34
N SER A 196 -21.44 3.91 21.72
CA SER A 196 -21.45 2.44 21.72
C SER A 196 -21.30 1.85 20.30
N MET A 197 -21.89 2.49 19.28
CA MET A 197 -21.71 2.08 17.89
C MET A 197 -20.26 2.25 17.46
N LEU A 198 -19.62 3.41 17.74
CA LEU A 198 -18.20 3.63 17.43
C LEU A 198 -17.27 2.65 18.15
N ASP A 199 -17.53 2.35 19.43
CA ASP A 199 -16.76 1.34 20.17
C ASP A 199 -16.84 -0.04 19.50
N ALA A 200 -17.99 -0.39 18.94
CA ALA A 200 -18.17 -1.63 18.21
C ALA A 200 -17.45 -1.61 16.85
N ASP A 201 -17.48 -0.49 16.14
CA ASP A 201 -16.84 -0.34 14.83
C ASP A 201 -15.32 -0.32 14.95
N ILE A 202 -14.76 0.36 15.94
CA ILE A 202 -13.32 0.35 16.24
C ILE A 202 -12.84 -1.11 16.42
N ARG A 203 -13.52 -1.90 17.27
CA ARG A 203 -13.16 -3.32 17.48
C ARG A 203 -13.23 -4.14 16.19
N ARG A 204 -14.21 -3.90 15.30
CA ARG A 204 -14.32 -4.60 14.01
C ARG A 204 -13.15 -4.25 13.09
N ILE A 205 -12.79 -2.96 13.04
CA ILE A 205 -11.65 -2.47 12.23
C ILE A 205 -10.35 -3.05 12.77
N GLU A 206 -10.13 -3.02 14.08
CA GLU A 206 -8.94 -3.62 14.71
C GLU A 206 -8.85 -5.13 14.41
N PHE A 207 -9.97 -5.84 14.41
CA PHE A 207 -10.01 -7.25 14.07
C PHE A 207 -9.65 -7.50 12.60
N SER A 208 -10.11 -6.67 11.68
CA SER A 208 -9.81 -6.83 10.25
C SER A 208 -8.33 -6.57 9.91
N LEU A 209 -7.59 -5.86 10.76
CA LEU A 209 -6.14 -5.64 10.56
C LEU A 209 -5.33 -6.94 10.66
N ILE A 210 -5.83 -7.95 11.36
CA ILE A 210 -5.11 -9.22 11.56
C ILE A 210 -4.78 -9.87 10.22
N ASP A 211 -5.76 -9.95 9.32
CA ASP A 211 -5.59 -10.57 8.01
C ASP A 211 -4.76 -9.66 7.05
N LEU A 212 -4.87 -8.34 7.20
CA LEU A 212 -4.05 -7.39 6.44
C LEU A 212 -2.55 -7.47 6.76
N TYR A 213 -2.17 -7.98 7.92
CA TYR A 213 -0.75 -8.14 8.27
C TYR A 213 -0.08 -9.33 7.60
N GLU A 214 -0.84 -10.25 6.99
CA GLU A 214 -0.27 -11.34 6.20
C GLU A 214 -0.01 -10.89 4.76
N LEU A 215 1.25 -11.02 4.30
CA LEU A 215 1.69 -10.51 3.00
C LEU A 215 1.83 -11.63 1.96
N ALA A 216 1.30 -11.39 0.76
CA ALA A 216 1.42 -12.27 -0.40
C ALA A 216 2.85 -12.38 -0.93
N LEU A 217 3.71 -11.38 -0.66
CA LEU A 217 5.06 -11.26 -1.22
C LEU A 217 5.90 -12.51 -0.96
N GLY A 218 6.60 -12.95 -2.01
CA GLY A 218 7.32 -14.22 -2.04
C GLY A 218 6.53 -15.38 -2.64
N GLY A 219 5.21 -15.21 -2.90
CA GLY A 219 4.41 -16.18 -3.63
C GLY A 219 4.69 -16.19 -5.14
N THR A 220 5.25 -15.11 -5.65
CA THR A 220 5.49 -14.84 -7.08
C THR A 220 4.21 -14.93 -7.93
N ALA A 221 4.24 -15.56 -9.09
CA ALA A 221 3.14 -15.48 -10.04
C ALA A 221 1.85 -16.18 -9.58
N VAL A 222 1.97 -17.32 -8.87
CA VAL A 222 0.83 -18.21 -8.55
C VAL A 222 0.81 -18.71 -7.11
N GLY A 223 1.72 -18.27 -6.26
CA GLY A 223 1.79 -18.67 -4.84
C GLY A 223 2.84 -19.74 -4.52
N THR A 224 3.55 -20.27 -5.52
CA THR A 224 4.54 -21.34 -5.33
C THR A 224 5.94 -20.85 -4.96
N GLY A 225 6.21 -19.53 -5.06
CA GLY A 225 7.53 -18.96 -4.81
C GLY A 225 8.59 -19.33 -5.84
N LEU A 226 8.20 -19.71 -7.06
CA LEU A 226 9.15 -20.04 -8.12
C LEU A 226 10.04 -18.82 -8.44
N ASN A 227 11.35 -19.05 -8.58
CA ASN A 227 12.41 -18.05 -8.78
C ASN A 227 12.66 -17.13 -7.58
N THR A 228 12.32 -17.56 -6.37
CA THR A 228 12.54 -16.84 -5.12
C THR A 228 13.41 -17.68 -4.18
N HIS A 229 14.36 -17.04 -3.47
CA HIS A 229 15.10 -17.72 -2.41
C HIS A 229 14.13 -18.17 -1.31
N PRO A 230 14.26 -19.38 -0.73
CA PRO A 230 13.34 -19.87 0.30
C PRO A 230 13.12 -18.93 1.49
N ASP A 231 14.16 -18.22 1.92
CA ASP A 231 14.11 -17.32 3.07
C ASP A 231 13.60 -15.91 2.70
N PHE A 232 13.42 -15.60 1.41
CA PHE A 232 13.01 -14.26 0.97
C PHE A 232 11.66 -13.83 1.54
N PRO A 233 10.60 -14.67 1.57
CA PRO A 233 9.28 -14.24 2.03
C PRO A 233 9.27 -13.73 3.48
N ASP A 234 9.93 -14.45 4.39
CA ASP A 234 9.98 -14.09 5.80
C ASP A 234 10.91 -12.89 6.04
N LEU A 235 12.04 -12.85 5.35
CA LEU A 235 13.00 -11.75 5.47
C LEU A 235 12.41 -10.43 4.98
N VAL A 236 11.74 -10.42 3.82
CA VAL A 236 11.14 -9.20 3.27
C VAL A 236 9.96 -8.71 4.12
N ALA A 237 9.13 -9.61 4.65
CA ALA A 237 8.04 -9.25 5.55
C ALA A 237 8.57 -8.62 6.85
N SER A 238 9.62 -9.20 7.44
CA SER A 238 10.30 -8.63 8.61
C SER A 238 10.87 -7.24 8.37
N LYS A 239 11.45 -6.98 7.18
CA LYS A 239 11.96 -5.65 6.82
C LYS A 239 10.81 -4.64 6.61
N ILE A 240 9.69 -5.06 6.02
CA ILE A 240 8.49 -4.22 5.90
C ILE A 240 7.95 -3.88 7.30
N ALA A 241 7.84 -4.87 8.19
CA ALA A 241 7.41 -4.66 9.57
C ALA A 241 8.30 -3.63 10.29
N SER A 242 9.61 -3.78 10.18
CA SER A 242 10.58 -2.83 10.78
C SER A 242 10.43 -1.40 10.26
N LYS A 243 10.13 -1.21 8.96
CA LYS A 243 10.01 0.11 8.33
C LYS A 243 8.69 0.81 8.64
N THR A 244 7.62 0.03 8.81
CA THR A 244 6.27 0.56 9.07
C THR A 244 5.94 0.64 10.56
N GLY A 245 6.64 -0.12 11.41
CA GLY A 245 6.29 -0.31 12.81
C GLY A 245 5.04 -1.17 13.01
N LEU A 246 4.55 -1.84 11.96
CA LEU A 246 3.37 -2.70 11.99
C LEU A 246 3.78 -4.18 11.94
N PRO A 247 3.00 -5.11 12.51
CA PRO A 247 3.40 -6.51 12.69
C PRO A 247 3.20 -7.36 11.43
N PHE A 248 3.68 -6.90 10.28
CA PHE A 248 3.59 -7.64 9.03
C PHE A 248 4.38 -8.95 9.09
N THR A 249 3.78 -9.99 8.54
CA THR A 249 4.36 -11.34 8.42
C THR A 249 4.19 -11.89 7.00
N SER A 250 4.99 -12.90 6.68
CA SER A 250 4.78 -13.68 5.46
C SER A 250 3.53 -14.53 5.62
N ALA A 251 2.60 -14.45 4.67
CA ALA A 251 1.35 -15.19 4.74
C ALA A 251 1.58 -16.69 4.82
N HIS A 252 0.82 -17.34 5.70
CA HIS A 252 0.86 -18.79 5.85
C HIS A 252 0.45 -19.52 4.55
N ASN A 253 -0.51 -18.96 3.82
CA ASN A 253 -0.96 -19.49 2.54
C ASN A 253 -0.88 -18.42 1.45
N LYS A 254 0.17 -18.51 0.60
CA LYS A 254 0.37 -17.57 -0.51
C LYS A 254 -0.69 -17.68 -1.59
N PHE A 255 -1.34 -18.82 -1.73
CA PHE A 255 -2.38 -19.04 -2.75
C PHE A 255 -3.64 -18.24 -2.42
N SER A 256 -4.06 -18.22 -1.15
CA SER A 256 -5.19 -17.39 -0.71
C SER A 256 -4.89 -15.91 -0.86
N GLN A 257 -3.71 -15.45 -0.42
CA GLN A 257 -3.34 -14.04 -0.44
C GLN A 257 -3.12 -13.44 -1.83
N ILE A 258 -2.87 -14.28 -2.84
CA ILE A 258 -2.81 -13.83 -4.24
C ILE A 258 -4.22 -13.80 -4.86
N ALA A 259 -5.14 -14.65 -4.41
CA ALA A 259 -6.47 -14.79 -4.99
C ALA A 259 -7.51 -13.90 -4.31
N ALA A 260 -7.49 -13.80 -3.00
CA ALA A 260 -8.38 -12.97 -2.18
C ALA A 260 -7.59 -11.79 -1.62
N HIS A 261 -8.09 -10.58 -1.82
CA HIS A 261 -7.42 -9.35 -1.38
C HIS A 261 -8.22 -8.71 -0.23
N ASP A 262 -8.71 -9.55 0.68
CA ASP A 262 -9.53 -9.21 1.83
C ASP A 262 -8.78 -9.30 3.17
#